data_8e789639a696b8159fd651a998bf995c
#
_entry.id   8e789639a696b8159fd651a998bf995c
#
_cell.length_a   1.000
_cell.length_b   1.000
_cell.length_c   1.000
_cell.angle_alpha   90.00
_cell.angle_beta   90.00
_cell.angle_gamma   90.00
#
_symmetry.space_group_name_H-M   'P 1'
#
loop_
_entity.id
_entity.type
_entity.pdbx_description
1 polymer ?
#
loop_
_entity_poly.entity_id
_entity_poly.type
_entity_poly.pdbx_seq_one_letter_code
_entity_poly.pdbx_strand_id
1 'polypeptide(L)'
;MNKIIDLLGNRAEYYLGHTCKTIDKSLIHVPSADTIDKVWINSDRNIRTLNSLQTLLGHGRLANTGYVSILPVDQGIEHSAGASFAPNPLYFDPENIVKLAIEGGCNGVASTFGVLGAVARKYAHKIPFIVKLNHNELLTYPTSYDQVMFGTVKEAWNMGAVAVGATIYFGSEQSRRQLVEIAEAFEYA
;
A
#
# COMPACT_ATOMS: atom_id res chain seq x y z
N MET A 1 -1.35 -26.97 -3.91
CA MET A 1 -2.12 -27.18 -2.66
C MET A 1 -1.34 -28.04 -1.64
N ASN A 2 -0.73 -29.14 -2.06
CA ASN A 2 0.03 -30.05 -1.16
C ASN A 2 1.15 -29.34 -0.36
N LYS A 3 1.91 -28.45 -0.99
CA LYS A 3 3.02 -27.75 -0.31
C LYS A 3 2.61 -26.91 0.92
N ILE A 4 1.41 -26.31 0.88
CA ILE A 4 0.88 -25.53 2.01
C ILE A 4 0.45 -26.47 3.13
N ILE A 5 -0.20 -27.58 2.79
CA ILE A 5 -0.61 -28.61 3.77
C ILE A 5 0.61 -29.19 4.46
N ASP A 6 1.66 -29.50 3.68
CA ASP A 6 2.92 -30.05 4.22
C ASP A 6 3.61 -29.07 5.17
N LEU A 7 3.62 -27.76 4.85
CA LEU A 7 4.19 -26.70 5.70
C LEU A 7 3.40 -26.49 7.00
N LEU A 8 2.07 -26.59 6.94
CA LEU A 8 1.19 -26.40 8.09
C LEU A 8 1.10 -27.65 8.99
N GLY A 9 1.43 -28.82 8.43
CA GLY A 9 1.41 -30.10 9.13
C GLY A 9 0.06 -30.38 9.78
N ASN A 10 0.05 -30.83 11.03
CA ASN A 10 -1.16 -31.17 11.78
C ASN A 10 -2.12 -30.01 12.06
N ARG A 11 -1.70 -28.77 11.80
CA ARG A 11 -2.54 -27.57 11.93
C ARG A 11 -3.20 -27.15 10.63
N ALA A 12 -2.94 -27.85 9.52
CA ALA A 12 -3.45 -27.47 8.19
C ALA A 12 -4.98 -27.38 8.17
N GLU A 13 -5.68 -28.34 8.68
CA GLU A 13 -7.14 -28.36 8.74
C GLU A 13 -7.70 -27.18 9.56
N TYR A 14 -7.10 -26.90 10.71
CA TYR A 14 -7.50 -25.80 11.56
C TYR A 14 -7.36 -24.44 10.87
N TYR A 15 -6.23 -24.18 10.21
CA TYR A 15 -5.99 -22.89 9.56
C TYR A 15 -6.73 -22.76 8.21
N LEU A 16 -6.73 -23.78 7.39
CA LEU A 16 -7.34 -23.73 6.06
C LEU A 16 -8.86 -23.89 6.10
N GLY A 17 -9.38 -24.60 7.10
CA GLY A 17 -10.82 -24.79 7.31
C GLY A 17 -11.46 -23.75 8.22
N HIS A 18 -10.71 -22.71 8.65
CA HIS A 18 -11.24 -21.71 9.57
C HIS A 18 -12.46 -20.99 8.99
N THR A 19 -13.54 -20.96 9.76
CA THR A 19 -14.74 -20.19 9.46
C THR A 19 -15.04 -19.24 10.62
N CYS A 20 -15.26 -17.97 10.32
CA CYS A 20 -15.67 -17.00 11.34
C CYS A 20 -17.02 -17.40 11.92
N LYS A 21 -17.08 -17.53 13.25
CA LYS A 21 -18.30 -17.93 13.98
C LYS A 21 -19.17 -16.73 14.38
N THR A 22 -18.58 -15.53 14.38
CA THR A 22 -19.25 -14.31 14.87
C THR A 22 -20.07 -13.63 13.78
N ILE A 23 -19.54 -13.62 12.55
CA ILE A 23 -20.20 -12.98 11.40
C ILE A 23 -20.25 -14.01 10.28
N ASP A 24 -21.45 -14.39 9.86
CA ASP A 24 -21.63 -15.29 8.73
C ASP A 24 -21.18 -14.61 7.44
N LYS A 25 -20.50 -15.37 6.57
CA LYS A 25 -19.97 -14.88 5.30
C LYS A 25 -21.07 -14.34 4.38
N SER A 26 -22.30 -14.87 4.49
CA SER A 26 -23.45 -14.39 3.71
C SER A 26 -23.90 -12.98 4.08
N LEU A 27 -23.49 -12.48 5.26
CA LEU A 27 -23.81 -11.14 5.75
C LEU A 27 -22.81 -10.07 5.30
N ILE A 28 -21.72 -10.46 4.64
CA ILE A 28 -20.67 -9.54 4.19
C ILE A 28 -20.57 -9.54 2.67
N HIS A 29 -20.26 -8.37 2.11
CA HIS A 29 -19.92 -8.26 0.70
C HIS A 29 -18.54 -8.88 0.46
N VAL A 30 -18.44 -9.88 -0.42
CA VAL A 30 -17.18 -10.47 -0.82
C VAL A 30 -16.68 -9.71 -2.06
N PRO A 31 -15.46 -9.17 -2.06
CA PRO A 31 -14.88 -8.52 -3.23
C PRO A 31 -14.90 -9.42 -4.46
N SER A 32 -15.09 -8.84 -5.63
CA SER A 32 -15.21 -9.53 -6.91
C SER A 32 -14.73 -8.64 -8.06
N ALA A 33 -14.72 -9.15 -9.29
CA ALA A 33 -14.27 -8.40 -10.46
C ALA A 33 -15.05 -7.09 -10.69
N ASP A 34 -16.30 -7.04 -10.25
CA ASP A 34 -17.21 -5.91 -10.39
C ASP A 34 -17.33 -5.04 -9.12
N THR A 35 -16.31 -5.08 -8.25
CA THR A 35 -16.28 -4.30 -6.99
C THR A 35 -16.46 -2.79 -7.24
N ILE A 36 -15.89 -2.25 -8.32
CA ILE A 36 -16.08 -0.83 -8.67
C ILE A 36 -17.55 -0.57 -8.98
N ASP A 37 -18.15 -1.36 -9.86
CA ASP A 37 -19.53 -1.17 -10.33
C ASP A 37 -20.59 -1.43 -9.25
N LYS A 38 -20.30 -2.31 -8.31
CA LYS A 38 -21.24 -2.63 -7.22
C LYS A 38 -21.12 -1.73 -6.01
N VAL A 39 -19.92 -1.29 -5.68
CA VAL A 39 -19.64 -0.58 -4.43
C VAL A 39 -19.32 0.89 -4.69
N TRP A 40 -18.28 1.15 -5.50
CA TRP A 40 -17.71 2.48 -5.60
C TRP A 40 -18.48 3.43 -6.52
N ILE A 41 -19.18 2.92 -7.53
CA ILE A 41 -19.96 3.76 -8.46
C ILE A 41 -21.09 4.53 -7.76
N ASN A 42 -21.56 4.01 -6.64
CA ASN A 42 -22.61 4.65 -5.83
C ASN A 42 -22.04 5.55 -4.72
N SER A 43 -20.71 5.73 -4.66
CA SER A 43 -20.06 6.62 -3.71
C SER A 43 -19.96 8.04 -4.27
N ASP A 44 -19.47 8.95 -3.43
CA ASP A 44 -19.17 10.33 -3.81
C ASP A 44 -17.83 10.51 -4.56
N ARG A 45 -17.17 9.41 -4.92
CA ARG A 45 -15.88 9.43 -5.60
C ARG A 45 -16.01 9.97 -7.02
N ASN A 46 -15.09 10.85 -7.40
CA ASN A 46 -15.05 11.39 -8.75
C ASN A 46 -14.54 10.34 -9.78
N ILE A 47 -14.71 10.63 -11.06
CA ILE A 47 -14.36 9.71 -12.16
C ILE A 47 -12.86 9.36 -12.16
N ARG A 48 -11.98 10.28 -11.78
CA ARG A 48 -10.53 10.04 -11.75
C ARG A 48 -10.17 9.06 -10.64
N THR A 49 -10.80 9.20 -9.48
CA THR A 49 -10.64 8.25 -8.36
C THR A 49 -11.11 6.86 -8.77
N LEU A 50 -12.26 6.72 -9.45
CA LEU A 50 -12.74 5.43 -9.95
C LEU A 50 -11.76 4.81 -10.95
N ASN A 51 -11.18 5.60 -11.86
CA ASN A 51 -10.15 5.13 -12.78
C ASN A 51 -8.87 4.67 -12.06
N SER A 52 -8.43 5.38 -11.05
CA SER A 52 -7.26 5.01 -10.24
C SER A 52 -7.51 3.72 -9.45
N LEU A 53 -8.69 3.57 -8.87
CA LEU A 53 -9.12 2.32 -8.21
C LEU A 53 -9.15 1.16 -9.21
N GLN A 54 -9.72 1.35 -10.39
CA GLN A 54 -9.74 0.31 -11.42
C GLN A 54 -8.34 -0.04 -11.90
N THR A 55 -7.44 0.93 -12.03
CA THR A 55 -6.04 0.70 -12.39
C THR A 55 -5.37 -0.20 -11.36
N LEU A 56 -5.56 0.09 -10.06
CA LEU A 56 -4.99 -0.70 -8.97
C LEU A 56 -5.59 -2.11 -8.90
N LEU A 57 -6.92 -2.22 -8.96
CA LEU A 57 -7.63 -3.50 -8.91
C LEU A 57 -7.47 -4.35 -10.16
N GLY A 58 -7.15 -3.72 -11.30
CA GLY A 58 -6.94 -4.40 -12.58
C GLY A 58 -5.50 -4.86 -12.85
N HIS A 59 -4.56 -4.61 -11.91
CA HIS A 59 -3.15 -4.92 -12.10
C HIS A 59 -2.70 -6.13 -11.27
N GLY A 60 -1.61 -6.79 -11.71
CA GLY A 60 -0.95 -7.87 -10.96
C GLY A 60 -1.69 -9.20 -10.96
N ARG A 61 -1.22 -10.11 -10.11
CA ARG A 61 -1.77 -11.50 -10.04
C ARG A 61 -3.18 -11.58 -9.45
N LEU A 62 -3.62 -10.54 -8.73
CA LEU A 62 -4.97 -10.43 -8.19
C LEU A 62 -5.88 -9.53 -9.04
N ALA A 63 -5.48 -9.23 -10.27
CA ALA A 63 -6.26 -8.42 -11.18
C ALA A 63 -7.70 -8.93 -11.32
N ASN A 64 -8.66 -8.02 -11.23
CA ASN A 64 -10.09 -8.30 -11.41
C ASN A 64 -10.67 -9.33 -10.40
N THR A 65 -10.10 -9.42 -9.22
CA THR A 65 -10.66 -10.24 -8.13
C THR A 65 -11.32 -9.38 -7.03
N GLY A 66 -11.13 -8.06 -7.06
CA GLY A 66 -11.49 -7.14 -5.99
C GLY A 66 -10.53 -7.14 -4.79
N TYR A 67 -9.46 -7.91 -4.85
CA TYR A 67 -8.38 -7.93 -3.86
C TYR A 67 -7.13 -7.27 -4.42
N VAL A 68 -6.27 -6.78 -3.53
CA VAL A 68 -4.99 -6.18 -3.89
C VAL A 68 -3.84 -6.80 -3.11
N SER A 69 -2.69 -6.93 -3.78
CA SER A 69 -1.41 -7.27 -3.19
C SER A 69 -0.46 -6.09 -3.42
N ILE A 70 -0.03 -5.44 -2.37
CA ILE A 70 0.83 -4.24 -2.45
C ILE A 70 2.15 -4.55 -1.75
N LEU A 71 3.28 -4.22 -2.38
CA LEU A 71 4.60 -4.25 -1.75
C LEU A 71 4.89 -2.88 -1.12
N PRO A 72 4.88 -2.75 0.21
CA PRO A 72 5.26 -1.51 0.87
C PRO A 72 6.74 -1.52 1.26
N VAL A 73 7.48 -0.45 0.98
CA VAL A 73 8.87 -0.27 1.40
C VAL A 73 9.13 1.20 1.75
N ASP A 74 9.43 1.49 3.00
CA ASP A 74 9.76 2.85 3.46
C ASP A 74 11.12 2.95 4.19
N GLN A 75 11.96 1.92 4.06
CA GLN A 75 13.30 1.91 4.60
C GLN A 75 14.13 3.08 4.05
N GLY A 76 14.90 3.68 4.94
CA GLY A 76 15.71 4.87 4.68
C GLY A 76 15.17 6.14 5.30
N ILE A 77 13.92 6.15 5.75
CA ILE A 77 13.30 7.25 6.51
C ILE A 77 12.86 6.76 7.89
N GLU A 78 11.83 5.87 7.95
CA GLU A 78 11.31 5.38 9.23
C GLU A 78 12.17 4.27 9.82
N HIS A 79 12.78 3.47 8.97
CA HIS A 79 13.62 2.34 9.35
C HIS A 79 14.99 2.45 8.67
N SER A 80 16.01 1.87 9.31
CA SER A 80 17.35 1.85 8.73
C SER A 80 17.40 1.01 7.45
N ALA A 81 17.63 1.65 6.31
CA ALA A 81 17.93 0.95 5.07
C ALA A 81 19.19 0.09 5.22
N GLY A 82 20.22 0.60 5.91
CA GLY A 82 21.45 -0.12 6.18
C GLY A 82 21.21 -1.46 6.85
N ALA A 83 20.48 -1.46 7.97
CA ALA A 83 20.17 -2.69 8.70
C ALA A 83 19.20 -3.60 7.93
N SER A 84 18.17 -3.02 7.31
CA SER A 84 17.12 -3.80 6.63
C SER A 84 17.62 -4.46 5.35
N PHE A 85 18.49 -3.80 4.58
CA PHE A 85 18.94 -4.28 3.26
C PHE A 85 20.29 -4.97 3.28
N ALA A 86 21.02 -4.97 4.43
CA ALA A 86 22.29 -5.67 4.53
C ALA A 86 22.23 -7.15 4.08
N PRO A 87 21.17 -7.93 4.41
CA PRO A 87 21.06 -9.31 3.92
C PRO A 87 20.89 -9.43 2.41
N ASN A 88 20.38 -8.40 1.74
CA ASN A 88 20.24 -8.33 0.29
C ASN A 88 20.55 -6.91 -0.21
N PRO A 89 21.83 -6.57 -0.47
CA PRO A 89 22.27 -5.24 -0.86
C PRO A 89 21.66 -4.73 -2.17
N LEU A 90 21.06 -5.58 -3.00
CA LEU A 90 20.36 -5.16 -4.22
C LEU A 90 19.24 -4.18 -3.95
N TYR A 91 18.62 -4.23 -2.75
CA TYR A 91 17.52 -3.35 -2.38
C TYR A 91 17.95 -1.92 -2.01
N PHE A 92 19.23 -1.63 -1.94
CA PHE A 92 19.70 -0.24 -1.88
C PHE A 92 19.46 0.51 -3.19
N ASP A 93 19.27 -0.20 -4.31
CA ASP A 93 18.82 0.40 -5.56
C ASP A 93 17.27 0.38 -5.61
N PRO A 94 16.60 1.56 -5.64
CA PRO A 94 15.15 1.67 -5.73
C PRO A 94 14.53 0.91 -6.91
N GLU A 95 15.28 0.77 -8.01
CA GLU A 95 14.82 0.03 -9.19
C GLU A 95 14.56 -1.44 -8.86
N ASN A 96 15.38 -2.06 -8.03
CA ASN A 96 15.21 -3.46 -7.64
C ASN A 96 14.00 -3.69 -6.73
N ILE A 97 13.60 -2.70 -5.94
CA ILE A 97 12.37 -2.75 -5.14
C ILE A 97 11.15 -2.80 -6.07
N VAL A 98 11.12 -1.95 -7.09
CA VAL A 98 10.01 -1.93 -8.05
C VAL A 98 9.99 -3.19 -8.91
N LYS A 99 11.16 -3.69 -9.34
CA LYS A 99 11.28 -4.98 -10.05
C LYS A 99 10.72 -6.13 -9.21
N LEU A 100 11.04 -6.17 -7.91
CA LEU A 100 10.51 -7.19 -7.00
C LEU A 100 8.98 -7.16 -6.94
N ALA A 101 8.37 -5.97 -6.88
CA ALA A 101 6.92 -5.84 -6.90
C ALA A 101 6.30 -6.37 -8.20
N ILE A 102 6.93 -6.08 -9.35
CA ILE A 102 6.50 -6.57 -10.67
C ILE A 102 6.64 -8.09 -10.76
N GLU A 103 7.79 -8.64 -10.40
CA GLU A 103 8.06 -10.08 -10.40
C GLU A 103 7.14 -10.84 -9.44
N GLY A 104 6.83 -10.24 -8.29
CA GLY A 104 5.86 -10.76 -7.32
C GLY A 104 4.41 -10.68 -7.80
N GLY A 105 4.15 -10.05 -8.96
CA GLY A 105 2.79 -9.85 -9.47
C GLY A 105 1.93 -8.98 -8.57
N CYS A 106 2.51 -8.00 -7.90
CA CYS A 106 1.77 -7.07 -7.04
C CYS A 106 0.84 -6.18 -7.86
N ASN A 107 -0.27 -5.77 -7.26
CA ASN A 107 -1.17 -4.77 -7.83
C ASN A 107 -0.56 -3.36 -7.81
N GLY A 108 0.35 -3.12 -6.88
CA GLY A 108 1.04 -1.85 -6.76
C GLY A 108 2.25 -1.93 -5.86
N VAL A 109 3.07 -0.89 -5.91
CA VAL A 109 4.20 -0.68 -5.01
C VAL A 109 3.99 0.61 -4.22
N ALA A 110 4.10 0.53 -2.90
CA ALA A 110 3.95 1.67 -2.00
C ALA A 110 5.31 2.06 -1.43
N SER A 111 5.71 3.31 -1.60
CA SER A 111 6.99 3.77 -1.07
C SER A 111 7.03 5.29 -0.89
N THR A 112 8.21 5.80 -0.56
CA THR A 112 8.49 7.22 -0.36
C THR A 112 8.56 7.98 -1.68
N PHE A 113 8.44 9.30 -1.63
CA PHE A 113 8.69 10.17 -2.78
C PHE A 113 10.05 9.95 -3.41
N GLY A 114 11.11 9.78 -2.58
CA GLY A 114 12.46 9.59 -3.06
C GLY A 114 12.65 8.28 -3.82
N VAL A 115 12.16 7.18 -3.26
CA VAL A 115 12.29 5.84 -3.88
C VAL A 115 11.52 5.77 -5.19
N LEU A 116 10.23 6.15 -5.19
CA LEU A 116 9.42 6.08 -6.40
C LEU A 116 9.80 7.14 -7.43
N GLY A 117 10.15 8.35 -6.98
CA GLY A 117 10.58 9.43 -7.86
C GLY A 117 11.84 9.11 -8.66
N ALA A 118 12.81 8.43 -8.05
CA ALA A 118 14.04 8.02 -8.72
C ALA A 118 13.80 7.10 -9.94
N VAL A 119 12.68 6.36 -9.94
CA VAL A 119 12.39 5.34 -10.98
C VAL A 119 11.10 5.60 -11.76
N ALA A 120 10.38 6.67 -11.45
CA ALA A 120 9.04 6.95 -11.99
C ALA A 120 9.00 6.92 -13.52
N ARG A 121 9.95 7.54 -14.22
CA ARG A 121 9.97 7.56 -15.68
C ARG A 121 10.11 6.17 -16.32
N LYS A 122 10.71 5.23 -15.60
CA LYS A 122 10.89 3.86 -16.11
C LYS A 122 9.70 2.94 -15.78
N TYR A 123 9.00 3.20 -14.67
CA TYR A 123 8.11 2.21 -14.07
C TYR A 123 6.69 2.66 -13.77
N ALA A 124 6.38 3.97 -13.68
CA ALA A 124 5.04 4.42 -13.34
C ALA A 124 3.94 3.94 -14.31
N HIS A 125 4.31 3.64 -15.56
CA HIS A 125 3.40 3.05 -16.55
C HIS A 125 3.36 1.52 -16.55
N LYS A 126 4.18 0.86 -15.72
CA LYS A 126 4.30 -0.62 -15.67
C LYS A 126 3.68 -1.22 -14.43
N ILE A 127 3.61 -0.48 -13.34
CA ILE A 127 3.01 -0.90 -12.09
C ILE A 127 2.44 0.33 -11.37
N PRO A 128 1.22 0.26 -10.83
CA PRO A 128 0.62 1.33 -10.03
C PRO A 128 1.50 1.75 -8.85
N PHE A 129 1.77 3.06 -8.73
CA PHE A 129 2.49 3.65 -7.62
C PHE A 129 1.52 4.16 -6.55
N ILE A 130 1.85 3.88 -5.29
CA ILE A 130 1.19 4.43 -4.11
C ILE A 130 2.25 5.21 -3.34
N VAL A 131 2.11 6.53 -3.27
CA VAL A 131 3.09 7.38 -2.57
C VAL A 131 2.65 7.61 -1.14
N LYS A 132 3.52 7.27 -0.18
CA LYS A 132 3.33 7.63 1.22
C LYS A 132 3.71 9.08 1.43
N LEU A 133 2.75 9.90 1.87
CA LEU A 133 2.90 11.36 2.00
C LEU A 133 3.68 11.78 3.24
N ASN A 134 3.55 11.04 4.35
CA ASN A 134 4.16 11.39 5.61
C ASN A 134 5.03 10.28 6.19
N HIS A 135 6.01 10.67 6.99
CA HIS A 135 6.96 9.76 7.61
C HIS A 135 7.32 10.22 9.01
N ASN A 136 7.72 9.25 9.85
CA ASN A 136 8.23 9.48 11.19
C ASN A 136 9.78 9.45 11.18
N GLU A 137 10.39 10.28 11.99
CA GLU A 137 11.85 10.28 12.20
C GLU A 137 12.27 9.25 13.26
N LEU A 138 11.82 8.01 13.18
CA LEU A 138 12.10 6.98 14.19
C LEU A 138 13.59 6.70 14.40
N LEU A 139 14.42 6.96 13.40
CA LEU A 139 15.87 6.78 13.50
C LEU A 139 16.51 7.87 14.39
N THR A 140 15.93 9.07 14.42
CA THR A 140 16.44 10.22 15.19
C THR A 140 15.70 10.41 16.49
N TYR A 141 14.38 10.19 16.47
CA TYR A 141 13.49 10.34 17.61
C TYR A 141 12.65 9.09 17.85
N PRO A 142 13.25 8.00 18.33
CA PRO A 142 12.56 6.69 18.40
C PRO A 142 11.38 6.64 19.38
N THR A 143 11.24 7.64 20.25
CA THR A 143 10.14 7.74 21.21
C THR A 143 9.04 8.71 20.79
N SER A 144 9.22 9.41 19.67
CA SER A 144 8.22 10.34 19.13
C SER A 144 7.44 9.70 17.99
N TYR A 145 6.11 9.65 18.13
CA TYR A 145 5.20 9.11 17.10
C TYR A 145 4.64 10.24 16.24
N ASP A 146 5.52 11.11 15.76
CA ASP A 146 5.19 12.29 14.97
C ASP A 146 5.43 12.04 13.48
N GLN A 147 4.34 11.99 12.73
CA GLN A 147 4.38 11.90 11.26
C GLN A 147 4.45 13.30 10.66
N VAL A 148 5.40 13.53 9.77
CA VAL A 148 5.60 14.80 9.08
C VAL A 148 5.35 14.63 7.59
N MET A 149 4.64 15.58 6.98
CA MET A 149 4.38 15.57 5.53
C MET A 149 5.66 15.85 4.75
N PHE A 150 6.01 14.97 3.83
CA PHE A 150 7.21 15.07 2.98
C PHE A 150 6.92 15.59 1.58
N GLY A 151 5.66 15.64 1.20
CA GLY A 151 5.24 16.13 -0.09
C GLY A 151 3.71 16.20 -0.19
N THR A 152 3.24 16.61 -1.34
CA THR A 152 1.83 16.87 -1.61
C THR A 152 1.21 15.82 -2.51
N VAL A 153 -0.13 15.73 -2.48
CA VAL A 153 -0.90 14.90 -3.43
C VAL A 153 -0.59 15.29 -4.87
N LYS A 154 -0.45 16.59 -5.17
CA LYS A 154 -0.12 17.10 -6.50
C LYS A 154 1.25 16.60 -7.00
N GLU A 155 2.25 16.56 -6.13
CA GLU A 155 3.58 16.02 -6.47
C GLU A 155 3.50 14.52 -6.73
N ALA A 156 2.78 13.77 -5.89
CA ALA A 156 2.55 12.35 -6.10
C ALA A 156 1.83 12.09 -7.44
N TRP A 157 0.79 12.85 -7.74
CA TRP A 157 0.09 12.77 -9.02
C TRP A 157 1.00 13.04 -10.22
N ASN A 158 1.79 14.10 -10.17
CA ASN A 158 2.74 14.45 -11.23
C ASN A 158 3.83 13.39 -11.45
N MET A 159 4.12 12.60 -10.44
CA MET A 159 5.03 11.44 -10.50
C MET A 159 4.38 10.21 -11.14
N GLY A 160 3.07 10.23 -11.36
CA GLY A 160 2.31 9.11 -11.93
C GLY A 160 1.72 8.16 -10.89
N ALA A 161 1.59 8.60 -9.63
CA ALA A 161 0.93 7.80 -8.61
C ALA A 161 -0.57 7.66 -8.90
N VAL A 162 -1.12 6.49 -8.62
CA VAL A 162 -2.56 6.21 -8.71
C VAL A 162 -3.26 6.35 -7.37
N ALA A 163 -2.48 6.34 -6.29
CA ALA A 163 -2.98 6.52 -4.93
C ALA A 163 -1.92 7.17 -4.04
N VAL A 164 -2.38 7.75 -2.96
CA VAL A 164 -1.53 8.24 -1.86
C VAL A 164 -1.89 7.52 -0.58
N GLY A 165 -0.93 7.41 0.32
CA GLY A 165 -1.09 6.83 1.64
C GLY A 165 -0.49 7.71 2.71
N ALA A 166 -0.99 7.58 3.93
CA ALA A 166 -0.45 8.28 5.07
C ALA A 166 -0.65 7.45 6.34
N THR A 167 0.16 7.72 7.34
CA THR A 167 0.09 7.09 8.66
C THR A 167 -0.40 8.11 9.69
N ILE A 168 -1.30 7.69 10.56
CA ILE A 168 -1.71 8.43 11.76
C ILE A 168 -1.42 7.55 12.97
N TYR A 169 -0.65 8.06 13.92
CA TYR A 169 -0.50 7.40 15.21
C TYR A 169 -1.58 7.87 16.16
N PHE A 170 -2.76 7.25 16.08
CA PHE A 170 -3.87 7.55 16.97
C PHE A 170 -3.47 7.38 18.44
N GLY A 171 -3.81 8.37 19.26
CA GLY A 171 -3.46 8.39 20.68
C GLY A 171 -2.11 9.00 21.00
N SER A 172 -1.28 9.36 19.99
CA SER A 172 -0.10 10.19 20.24
C SER A 172 -0.46 11.66 20.48
N GLU A 173 0.44 12.42 21.09
CA GLU A 173 0.26 13.86 21.28
C GLU A 173 0.06 14.61 19.96
N GLN A 174 0.65 14.10 18.88
CA GLN A 174 0.63 14.70 17.55
C GLN A 174 -0.55 14.25 16.68
N SER A 175 -1.36 13.30 17.14
CA SER A 175 -2.43 12.71 16.35
C SER A 175 -3.46 13.71 15.81
N ARG A 176 -3.75 14.77 16.57
CA ARG A 176 -4.72 15.82 16.15
C ARG A 176 -4.21 16.60 14.93
N ARG A 177 -2.92 16.96 14.91
CA ARG A 177 -2.29 17.63 13.77
C ARG A 177 -2.27 16.70 12.54
N GLN A 178 -1.83 15.46 12.74
CA GLN A 178 -1.79 14.44 11.68
C GLN A 178 -3.17 14.22 11.04
N LEU A 179 -4.24 14.16 11.85
CA LEU A 179 -5.61 14.02 11.36
C LEU A 179 -6.02 15.18 10.44
N VAL A 180 -5.71 16.43 10.81
CA VAL A 180 -6.05 17.61 10.00
C VAL A 180 -5.27 17.60 8.69
N GLU A 181 -3.95 17.43 8.75
CA GLU A 181 -3.08 17.39 7.55
C GLU A 181 -3.51 16.30 6.55
N ILE A 182 -3.88 15.12 7.07
CA ILE A 182 -4.29 14.00 6.21
C ILE A 182 -5.70 14.22 5.66
N ALA A 183 -6.62 14.79 6.45
CA ALA A 183 -7.95 15.13 5.96
C ALA A 183 -7.87 16.12 4.78
N GLU A 184 -7.05 17.18 4.90
CA GLU A 184 -6.82 18.15 3.81
C GLU A 184 -6.19 17.48 2.59
N ALA A 185 -5.22 16.59 2.77
CA ALA A 185 -4.61 15.84 1.67
C ALA A 185 -5.62 14.94 0.96
N PHE A 186 -6.50 14.28 1.70
CA PHE A 186 -7.52 13.37 1.14
C PHE A 186 -8.67 14.13 0.47
N GLU A 187 -9.02 15.31 0.96
CA GLU A 187 -9.97 16.20 0.29
C GLU A 187 -9.46 16.62 -1.09
N TYR A 188 -8.15 16.88 -1.18
CA TYR A 188 -7.53 17.26 -2.45
C TYR A 188 -7.38 16.07 -3.43
N ALA A 189 -7.24 14.84 -2.95
CA ALA A 189 -7.03 13.64 -3.76
C ALA A 189 -8.31 13.20 -4.49
#